data_e1574c8f4b26bde7f3b1f5c3f5904e60
#
_entry.id   e1574c8f4b26bde7f3b1f5c3f5904e60
#
_cell.length_a   1.000
_cell.length_b   1.000
_cell.length_c   1.000
_cell.angle_alpha   90.00
_cell.angle_beta   90.00
_cell.angle_gamma   90.00
#
_symmetry.space_group_name_H-M   'P 1'
#
loop_
_entity.id
_entity.type
_entity.pdbx_description
1 polymer ?
#
loop_
_entity_poly.entity_id
_entity_poly.type
_entity_poly.pdbx_seq_one_letter_code
_entity_poly.pdbx_strand_id
1 'polypeptide(L)'
;MANEQWKPRVNPWLIAGTVALAAFMEVLDTSIANVALPHISGSLAASQDQGTWVLTSYLVSNAIVLPLGGWASSVFGRKNFFLICITIFTIASFLCGIAPSLPLLLLFRVLQGAGGGGLQPMAQAIMADSFDPKQRGTAFSLYALVAVLAPSIGPTLGGWITDNYSWRWIFYINIPVGILAFLLVSRLVDDPPWIKGDRKNLFNVDYIGLAFLTIAMAGLQIALDKGEENDWFSSNFIRTFAAMFVFGMIALIWWELRAKNPIMNLRLFKFKNFAICCFLMLLVGGILNAGTVLQPQFTQQLLGYDATTAGLALTAGGCVLLVCAPIAGILSDKLPARTLVACAFVFFACAYWYVSTHITLGISFGRNSFLRVIQVMPIPFCFIAITNAAYVGLPREASNQVSGLVNFARNIGGSILISLSGAQVTNRTLFHEARLQNYMNYANDQFVQQTQQVSRFLGLNAGQAQGQYAAQASIYQQLNQQAAVMGYADVYRMLAWMTAGMFFLAFLLSKPKGGEKAPEGAVH
;
A
#
# COMPACT_ATOMS: atom_id res chain seq x y z
N MET A 1 -1.20 -42.50 12.89
CA MET A 1 -1.90 -41.69 13.88
C MET A 1 -2.62 -40.57 13.14
N ALA A 2 -3.94 -40.49 13.26
CA ALA A 2 -4.75 -39.51 12.57
C ALA A 2 -4.29 -38.10 12.95
N ASN A 3 -4.02 -37.25 11.95
CA ASN A 3 -3.75 -35.84 12.13
C ASN A 3 -4.96 -35.20 12.83
N GLU A 4 -4.94 -35.15 14.16
CA GLU A 4 -5.84 -34.27 14.89
C GLU A 4 -5.52 -32.83 14.46
N GLN A 5 -6.43 -32.27 13.68
CA GLN A 5 -6.34 -30.87 13.27
C GLN A 5 -6.40 -30.05 14.54
N TRP A 6 -5.27 -29.39 14.89
CA TRP A 6 -5.30 -28.42 15.97
C TRP A 6 -6.40 -27.38 15.70
N LYS A 7 -7.21 -27.16 16.71
CA LYS A 7 -8.23 -26.11 16.68
C LYS A 7 -7.93 -25.15 17.82
N PRO A 8 -8.07 -23.83 17.57
CA PRO A 8 -7.92 -22.86 18.63
C PRO A 8 -8.98 -23.09 19.71
N ARG A 9 -8.66 -22.76 20.97
CA ARG A 9 -9.57 -22.90 22.13
C ARG A 9 -10.77 -21.97 22.03
N VAL A 10 -10.61 -20.86 21.30
CA VAL A 10 -11.61 -19.80 21.14
C VAL A 10 -12.15 -19.84 19.71
N ASN A 11 -13.35 -19.28 19.51
CA ASN A 11 -13.95 -19.16 18.19
C ASN A 11 -12.98 -18.47 17.20
N PRO A 12 -12.62 -19.09 16.07
CA PRO A 12 -11.68 -18.54 15.08
C PRO A 12 -12.06 -17.15 14.57
N TRP A 13 -13.35 -16.82 14.52
CA TRP A 13 -13.81 -15.49 14.09
C TRP A 13 -13.46 -14.38 15.08
N LEU A 14 -13.46 -14.68 16.38
CA LEU A 14 -12.99 -13.73 17.38
C LEU A 14 -11.48 -13.49 17.25
N ILE A 15 -10.73 -14.55 16.98
CA ILE A 15 -9.28 -14.45 16.71
C ILE A 15 -9.06 -13.58 15.45
N ALA A 16 -9.78 -13.87 14.37
CA ALA A 16 -9.67 -13.11 13.12
C ALA A 16 -9.99 -11.62 13.32
N GLY A 17 -11.06 -11.29 14.02
CA GLY A 17 -11.40 -9.90 14.37
C GLY A 17 -10.32 -9.21 15.20
N THR A 18 -9.75 -9.93 16.15
CA THR A 18 -8.69 -9.42 17.04
C THR A 18 -7.41 -9.09 16.26
N VAL A 19 -6.93 -10.00 15.42
CA VAL A 19 -5.70 -9.75 14.66
C VAL A 19 -5.93 -8.76 13.51
N ALA A 20 -7.15 -8.72 12.96
CA ALA A 20 -7.56 -7.72 11.98
C ALA A 20 -7.57 -6.30 12.57
N LEU A 21 -7.95 -6.13 13.84
CA LEU A 21 -7.93 -4.85 14.54
C LEU A 21 -6.50 -4.29 14.64
N ALA A 22 -5.50 -5.12 14.96
CA ALA A 22 -4.11 -4.70 15.02
C ALA A 22 -3.56 -4.33 13.62
N ALA A 23 -3.92 -5.09 12.59
CA ALA A 23 -3.58 -4.76 11.21
C ALA A 23 -4.27 -3.49 10.73
N PHE A 24 -5.53 -3.26 11.15
CA PHE A 24 -6.27 -2.03 10.85
C PHE A 24 -5.57 -0.79 11.42
N MET A 25 -5.14 -0.87 12.68
CA MET A 25 -4.42 0.22 13.34
C MET A 25 -3.15 0.62 12.56
N GLU A 26 -2.38 -0.36 12.11
CA GLU A 26 -1.14 -0.12 11.34
C GLU A 26 -1.41 0.52 9.98
N VAL A 27 -2.37 0.00 9.22
CA VAL A 27 -2.71 0.54 7.90
C VAL A 27 -3.36 1.93 8.00
N LEU A 28 -4.17 2.14 9.04
CA LEU A 28 -4.79 3.43 9.31
C LEU A 28 -3.75 4.50 9.65
N ASP A 29 -2.76 4.18 10.49
CA ASP A 29 -1.67 5.10 10.88
C ASP A 29 -0.93 5.67 9.66
N THR A 30 -0.57 4.81 8.70
CA THR A 30 0.12 5.26 7.48
C THR A 30 -0.74 6.17 6.63
N SER A 31 -2.02 5.86 6.52
CA SER A 31 -2.97 6.62 5.71
C SER A 31 -3.28 8.00 6.31
N ILE A 32 -3.48 8.06 7.63
CA ILE A 32 -3.71 9.32 8.35
C ILE A 32 -2.47 10.21 8.32
N ALA A 33 -1.29 9.64 8.56
CA ALA A 33 -0.03 10.39 8.59
C ALA A 33 0.26 11.10 7.26
N ASN A 34 -0.13 10.49 6.14
CA ASN A 34 0.06 11.08 4.82
C ASN A 34 -0.68 12.42 4.64
N VAL A 35 -1.91 12.52 5.15
CA VAL A 35 -2.72 13.75 5.07
C VAL A 35 -2.23 14.82 6.05
N ALA A 36 -1.65 14.41 7.17
CA ALA A 36 -1.15 15.32 8.20
C ALA A 36 0.21 15.96 7.88
N LEU A 37 0.91 15.53 6.84
CA LEU A 37 2.27 16.01 6.52
C LEU A 37 2.41 17.52 6.46
N PRO A 38 1.53 18.30 5.79
CA PRO A 38 1.65 19.76 5.75
C PRO A 38 1.58 20.40 7.15
N HIS A 39 0.68 19.89 8.01
CA HIS A 39 0.53 20.37 9.39
C HIS A 39 1.74 20.01 10.25
N ILE A 40 2.31 18.82 10.08
CA ILE A 40 3.53 18.36 10.76
C ILE A 40 4.71 19.25 10.37
N SER A 41 4.93 19.44 9.06
CA SER A 41 6.03 20.25 8.53
C SER A 41 5.93 21.71 9.01
N GLY A 42 4.75 22.32 8.89
CA GLY A 42 4.52 23.70 9.37
C GLY A 42 4.75 23.84 10.87
N SER A 43 4.26 22.89 11.68
CA SER A 43 4.38 22.92 13.14
C SER A 43 5.82 22.70 13.65
N LEU A 44 6.63 21.93 12.92
CA LEU A 44 8.02 21.63 13.29
C LEU A 44 9.05 22.48 12.55
N ALA A 45 8.59 23.57 11.87
CA ALA A 45 9.41 24.48 11.08
C ALA A 45 10.31 23.75 10.06
N ALA A 46 9.78 22.69 9.45
CA ALA A 46 10.43 21.87 8.46
C ALA A 46 9.97 22.22 7.04
N SER A 47 10.84 22.07 6.04
CA SER A 47 10.42 22.16 4.64
C SER A 47 9.47 21.00 4.28
N GLN A 48 8.72 21.17 3.20
CA GLN A 48 7.82 20.11 2.72
C GLN A 48 8.58 18.82 2.39
N ASP A 49 9.77 18.95 1.78
CA ASP A 49 10.66 17.82 1.45
C ASP A 49 11.19 17.12 2.70
N GLN A 50 11.49 17.87 3.76
CA GLN A 50 11.87 17.28 5.05
C GLN A 50 10.70 16.55 5.72
N GLY A 51 9.49 17.06 5.55
CA GLY A 51 8.28 16.43 6.09
C GLY A 51 8.01 15.04 5.53
N THR A 52 8.29 14.80 4.25
CA THR A 52 8.07 13.49 3.62
C THR A 52 8.88 12.37 4.26
N TRP A 53 10.05 12.69 4.90
CA TRP A 53 10.82 11.71 5.66
C TRP A 53 10.05 11.06 6.81
N VAL A 54 8.99 11.70 7.31
CA VAL A 54 8.09 11.12 8.35
C VAL A 54 7.43 9.83 7.84
N LEU A 55 7.06 9.78 6.57
CA LEU A 55 6.52 8.56 5.93
C LEU A 55 7.64 7.60 5.53
N THR A 56 8.66 8.12 4.84
CA THR A 56 9.76 7.30 4.33
C THR A 56 10.47 6.53 5.44
N SER A 57 10.77 7.16 6.57
CA SER A 57 11.43 6.49 7.72
C SER A 57 10.61 5.34 8.28
N TYR A 58 9.29 5.50 8.38
CA TYR A 58 8.38 4.43 8.77
C TYR A 58 8.36 3.29 7.74
N LEU A 59 8.18 3.61 6.46
CA LEU A 59 8.06 2.62 5.39
C LEU A 59 9.34 1.80 5.22
N VAL A 60 10.51 2.43 5.29
CA VAL A 60 11.82 1.74 5.27
C VAL A 60 11.92 0.74 6.42
N SER A 61 11.65 1.19 7.64
CA SER A 61 11.72 0.33 8.83
C SER A 61 10.71 -0.82 8.77
N ASN A 62 9.48 -0.53 8.36
CA ASN A 62 8.42 -1.52 8.16
C ASN A 62 8.84 -2.59 7.14
N ALA A 63 9.37 -2.18 5.98
CA ALA A 63 9.81 -3.09 4.92
C ALA A 63 10.96 -4.02 5.35
N ILE A 64 11.87 -3.54 6.21
CA ILE A 64 12.97 -4.34 6.76
C ILE A 64 12.44 -5.42 7.71
N VAL A 65 11.46 -5.09 8.55
CA VAL A 65 10.95 -6.02 9.57
C VAL A 65 9.95 -7.03 9.00
N LEU A 66 9.26 -6.71 7.91
CA LEU A 66 8.30 -7.60 7.26
C LEU A 66 8.80 -9.06 7.09
N PRO A 67 9.98 -9.31 6.51
CA PRO A 67 10.49 -10.66 6.33
C PRO A 67 10.99 -11.33 7.62
N LEU A 68 11.33 -10.55 8.65
CA LEU A 68 11.82 -11.06 9.93
C LEU A 68 10.78 -11.86 10.71
N GLY A 69 9.49 -11.74 10.34
CA GLY A 69 8.40 -12.42 11.01
C GLY A 69 8.56 -13.94 11.11
N GLY A 70 9.18 -14.56 10.12
CA GLY A 70 9.50 -16.01 10.12
C GLY A 70 10.48 -16.38 11.23
N TRP A 71 11.62 -15.70 11.29
CA TRP A 71 12.62 -15.88 12.35
C TRP A 71 12.06 -15.50 13.72
N ALA A 72 11.46 -14.33 13.85
CA ALA A 72 10.97 -13.84 15.13
C ALA A 72 9.90 -14.77 15.75
N SER A 73 9.04 -15.36 14.92
CA SER A 73 8.06 -16.34 15.39
C SER A 73 8.68 -17.67 15.81
N SER A 74 9.83 -18.07 15.26
CA SER A 74 10.57 -19.26 15.70
C SER A 74 11.27 -19.06 17.03
N VAL A 75 11.64 -17.81 17.37
CA VAL A 75 12.33 -17.45 18.62
C VAL A 75 11.35 -17.17 19.75
N PHE A 76 10.37 -16.32 19.52
CA PHE A 76 9.45 -15.84 20.56
C PHE A 76 8.12 -16.61 20.61
N GLY A 77 7.81 -17.41 19.59
CA GLY A 77 6.45 -17.85 19.29
C GLY A 77 5.69 -16.76 18.57
N ARG A 78 4.60 -17.14 17.90
CA ARG A 78 3.83 -16.22 17.06
C ARG A 78 3.05 -15.19 17.88
N LYS A 79 2.36 -15.67 18.92
CA LYS A 79 1.60 -14.82 19.85
C LYS A 79 2.49 -13.75 20.50
N ASN A 80 3.62 -14.17 21.08
CA ASN A 80 4.50 -13.24 21.78
C ASN A 80 5.13 -12.22 20.82
N PHE A 81 5.56 -12.66 19.63
CA PHE A 81 6.08 -11.73 18.63
C PHE A 81 5.02 -10.70 18.19
N PHE A 82 3.77 -11.14 17.98
CA PHE A 82 2.68 -10.25 17.65
C PHE A 82 2.39 -9.23 18.77
N LEU A 83 2.41 -9.67 20.04
CA LEU A 83 2.30 -8.80 21.21
C LEU A 83 3.45 -7.80 21.31
N ILE A 84 4.69 -8.22 21.03
CA ILE A 84 5.86 -7.33 20.97
C ILE A 84 5.65 -6.26 19.90
N CYS A 85 5.20 -6.63 18.70
CA CYS A 85 4.92 -5.71 17.60
C CYS A 85 3.85 -4.67 18.00
N ILE A 86 2.72 -5.10 18.58
CA ILE A 86 1.67 -4.20 19.07
C ILE A 86 2.22 -3.23 20.12
N THR A 87 3.03 -3.74 21.07
CA THR A 87 3.60 -2.93 22.14
C THR A 87 4.56 -1.88 21.61
N ILE A 88 5.52 -2.27 20.75
CA ILE A 88 6.48 -1.34 20.14
C ILE A 88 5.74 -0.29 19.33
N PHE A 89 4.77 -0.70 18.49
CA PHE A 89 3.99 0.21 17.67
C PHE A 89 3.22 1.24 18.52
N THR A 90 2.55 0.78 19.58
CA THR A 90 1.73 1.63 20.45
C THR A 90 2.59 2.62 21.25
N ILE A 91 3.71 2.16 21.82
CA ILE A 91 4.66 3.03 22.54
C ILE A 91 5.29 4.04 21.59
N ALA A 92 5.77 3.60 20.42
CA ALA A 92 6.36 4.49 19.44
C ALA A 92 5.34 5.51 18.91
N SER A 93 4.08 5.12 18.76
CA SER A 93 3.00 6.05 18.40
C SER A 93 2.80 7.14 19.45
N PHE A 94 2.80 6.77 20.75
CA PHE A 94 2.79 7.75 21.83
C PHE A 94 3.98 8.72 21.74
N LEU A 95 5.19 8.18 21.54
CA LEU A 95 6.42 8.98 21.40
C LEU A 95 6.35 9.92 20.18
N CYS A 96 5.79 9.49 19.06
CA CYS A 96 5.54 10.35 17.88
C CYS A 96 4.63 11.53 18.24
N GLY A 97 3.57 11.29 19.02
CA GLY A 97 2.65 12.33 19.46
C GLY A 97 3.28 13.41 20.36
N ILE A 98 4.28 13.05 21.17
CA ILE A 98 4.99 14.01 22.05
C ILE A 98 6.27 14.57 21.41
N ALA A 99 6.63 14.19 20.19
CA ALA A 99 7.88 14.60 19.55
C ALA A 99 7.98 16.15 19.45
N PRO A 100 9.05 16.76 20.00
CA PRO A 100 9.24 18.21 19.99
C PRO A 100 9.97 18.72 18.72
N SER A 101 10.57 17.82 17.94
CA SER A 101 11.36 18.16 16.76
C SER A 101 11.26 17.09 15.68
N LEU A 102 11.51 17.48 14.42
CA LEU A 102 11.48 16.54 13.29
C LEU A 102 12.46 15.36 13.47
N PRO A 103 13.74 15.52 13.85
CA PRO A 103 14.66 14.40 14.02
C PRO A 103 14.17 13.36 15.03
N LEU A 104 13.58 13.79 16.15
CA LEU A 104 13.01 12.89 17.14
C LEU A 104 11.75 12.20 16.62
N LEU A 105 10.91 12.92 15.88
CA LEU A 105 9.76 12.31 15.22
C LEU A 105 10.20 11.24 14.23
N LEU A 106 11.23 11.48 13.42
CA LEU A 106 11.78 10.47 12.48
C LEU A 106 12.31 9.24 13.21
N LEU A 107 13.04 9.42 14.31
CA LEU A 107 13.52 8.30 15.13
C LEU A 107 12.36 7.47 15.67
N PHE A 108 11.31 8.11 16.18
CA PHE A 108 10.13 7.42 16.69
C PHE A 108 9.32 6.75 15.58
N ARG A 109 9.29 7.31 14.37
CA ARG A 109 8.71 6.69 13.18
C ARG A 109 9.47 5.42 12.74
N VAL A 110 10.79 5.42 12.85
CA VAL A 110 11.58 4.18 12.63
C VAL A 110 11.19 3.10 13.63
N LEU A 111 11.07 3.43 14.93
CA LEU A 111 10.63 2.48 15.94
C LEU A 111 9.20 2.00 15.70
N GLN A 112 8.31 2.90 15.31
CA GLN A 112 6.92 2.57 15.00
C GLN A 112 6.83 1.66 13.77
N GLY A 113 7.61 1.92 12.72
CA GLY A 113 7.72 1.06 11.54
C GLY A 113 8.25 -0.33 11.87
N ALA A 114 9.22 -0.42 12.80
CA ALA A 114 9.72 -1.71 13.28
C ALA A 114 8.63 -2.53 14.00
N GLY A 115 7.78 -1.88 14.81
CA GLY A 115 6.61 -2.52 15.40
C GLY A 115 5.55 -2.91 14.35
N GLY A 116 5.29 -2.00 13.39
CA GLY A 116 4.27 -2.19 12.34
C GLY A 116 4.57 -3.36 11.39
N GLY A 117 5.85 -3.54 11.00
CA GLY A 117 6.24 -4.52 9.98
C GLY A 117 5.86 -5.97 10.29
N GLY A 118 5.69 -6.33 11.56
CA GLY A 118 5.23 -7.67 11.95
C GLY A 118 3.70 -7.83 11.98
N LEU A 119 2.92 -6.75 12.05
CA LEU A 119 1.49 -6.84 12.33
C LEU A 119 0.70 -7.52 11.20
N GLN A 120 0.89 -7.11 9.96
CA GLN A 120 0.15 -7.67 8.83
C GLN A 120 0.50 -9.13 8.53
N PRO A 121 1.78 -9.52 8.39
CA PRO A 121 2.11 -10.91 8.08
C PRO A 121 1.72 -11.86 9.22
N MET A 122 1.84 -11.44 10.48
CA MET A 122 1.41 -12.26 11.60
C MET A 122 -0.10 -12.41 11.69
N ALA A 123 -0.87 -11.35 11.43
CA ALA A 123 -2.32 -11.43 11.36
C ALA A 123 -2.78 -12.45 10.30
N GLN A 124 -2.20 -12.40 9.09
CA GLN A 124 -2.50 -13.38 8.03
C GLN A 124 -2.10 -14.80 8.40
N ALA A 125 -0.92 -14.99 9.01
CA ALA A 125 -0.44 -16.31 9.41
C ALA A 125 -1.31 -16.92 10.52
N ILE A 126 -1.71 -16.12 11.52
CA ILE A 126 -2.64 -16.54 12.58
C ILE A 126 -3.99 -16.94 12.01
N MET A 127 -4.53 -16.14 11.06
CA MET A 127 -5.77 -16.49 10.36
C MET A 127 -5.63 -17.78 9.56
N ALA A 128 -4.54 -17.94 8.79
CA ALA A 128 -4.31 -19.12 7.97
C ALA A 128 -4.29 -20.43 8.77
N ASP A 129 -3.81 -20.39 10.01
CA ASP A 129 -3.73 -21.56 10.89
C ASP A 129 -5.00 -21.78 11.74
N SER A 130 -5.72 -20.71 12.04
CA SER A 130 -6.94 -20.77 12.86
C SER A 130 -8.15 -21.33 12.09
N PHE A 131 -8.12 -21.28 10.76
CA PHE A 131 -9.23 -21.72 9.90
C PHE A 131 -8.88 -22.93 9.05
N ASP A 132 -9.87 -23.79 8.81
CA ASP A 132 -9.74 -24.86 7.85
C ASP A 132 -9.49 -24.30 6.44
N PRO A 133 -8.72 -25.02 5.56
CA PRO A 133 -8.43 -24.56 4.20
C PRO A 133 -9.67 -24.16 3.39
N LYS A 134 -10.82 -24.79 3.67
CA LYS A 134 -12.11 -24.51 3.00
C LYS A 134 -12.78 -23.21 3.43
N GLN A 135 -12.32 -22.59 4.54
CA GLN A 135 -12.89 -21.36 5.11
C GLN A 135 -11.87 -20.21 5.13
N ARG A 136 -10.65 -20.45 4.68
CA ARG A 136 -9.57 -19.44 4.69
C ARG A 136 -9.90 -18.22 3.83
N GLY A 137 -10.52 -18.43 2.67
CA GLY A 137 -10.94 -17.34 1.80
C GLY A 137 -11.91 -16.39 2.51
N THR A 138 -12.90 -16.95 3.20
CA THR A 138 -13.85 -16.17 4.00
C THR A 138 -13.16 -15.47 5.18
N ALA A 139 -12.18 -16.11 5.85
CA ALA A 139 -11.40 -15.45 6.91
C ALA A 139 -10.53 -14.31 6.36
N PHE A 140 -9.87 -14.53 5.23
CA PHE A 140 -9.07 -13.49 4.57
C PHE A 140 -9.89 -12.32 4.03
N SER A 141 -11.21 -12.50 3.85
CA SER A 141 -12.08 -11.38 3.48
C SER A 141 -12.12 -10.29 4.55
N LEU A 142 -12.05 -10.67 5.84
CA LEU A 142 -11.95 -9.73 6.94
C LEU A 142 -10.64 -8.94 6.89
N TYR A 143 -9.53 -9.60 6.55
CA TYR A 143 -8.24 -8.93 6.37
C TYR A 143 -8.23 -8.02 5.13
N ALA A 144 -8.78 -8.47 4.01
CA ALA A 144 -8.88 -7.66 2.79
C ALA A 144 -9.73 -6.40 3.01
N LEU A 145 -10.79 -6.52 3.82
CA LEU A 145 -11.61 -5.38 4.22
C LEU A 145 -10.77 -4.35 4.98
N VAL A 146 -9.96 -4.79 5.94
CA VAL A 146 -9.02 -3.94 6.69
C VAL A 146 -8.03 -3.24 5.75
N ALA A 147 -7.40 -4.00 4.84
CA ALA A 147 -6.37 -3.50 3.95
C ALA A 147 -6.84 -2.38 3.00
N VAL A 148 -8.15 -2.29 2.74
CA VAL A 148 -8.71 -1.27 1.83
C VAL A 148 -9.60 -0.26 2.55
N LEU A 149 -10.28 -0.65 3.61
CA LEU A 149 -11.13 0.26 4.38
C LEU A 149 -10.30 1.29 5.15
N ALA A 150 -9.19 0.85 5.76
CA ALA A 150 -8.32 1.74 6.52
C ALA A 150 -7.73 2.88 5.65
N PRO A 151 -7.16 2.63 4.45
CA PRO A 151 -6.75 3.70 3.55
C PRO A 151 -7.89 4.60 3.06
N SER A 152 -9.11 4.07 3.00
CA SER A 152 -10.27 4.84 2.54
C SER A 152 -10.80 5.80 3.61
N ILE A 153 -10.77 5.39 4.88
CA ILE A 153 -11.22 6.22 6.01
C ILE A 153 -10.12 7.15 6.50
N GLY A 154 -8.85 6.73 6.37
CA GLY A 154 -7.69 7.45 6.90
C GLY A 154 -7.65 8.92 6.54
N PRO A 155 -7.75 9.30 5.25
CA PRO A 155 -7.71 10.70 4.84
C PRO A 155 -8.83 11.55 5.44
N THR A 156 -10.05 11.03 5.51
CA THR A 156 -11.19 11.74 6.12
C THR A 156 -10.97 11.96 7.62
N LEU A 157 -10.57 10.90 8.32
CA LEU A 157 -10.34 10.96 9.76
C LEU A 157 -9.10 11.82 10.08
N GLY A 158 -8.04 11.66 9.30
CA GLY A 158 -6.80 12.44 9.45
C GLY A 158 -7.00 13.92 9.19
N GLY A 159 -7.70 14.27 8.10
CA GLY A 159 -8.07 15.65 7.80
C GLY A 159 -8.91 16.26 8.92
N TRP A 160 -9.98 15.58 9.35
CA TRP A 160 -10.83 16.07 10.43
C TRP A 160 -10.06 16.26 11.75
N ILE A 161 -9.16 15.34 12.09
CA ILE A 161 -8.33 15.47 13.31
C ILE A 161 -7.37 16.66 13.20
N THR A 162 -6.69 16.82 12.06
CA THR A 162 -5.70 17.90 11.89
C THR A 162 -6.34 19.27 11.79
N ASP A 163 -7.53 19.37 11.18
CA ASP A 163 -8.25 20.63 11.01
C ASP A 163 -8.91 21.12 12.31
N ASN A 164 -9.39 20.20 13.17
CA ASN A 164 -10.14 20.54 14.39
C ASN A 164 -9.32 20.43 15.68
N TYR A 165 -8.22 19.69 15.65
CA TYR A 165 -7.34 19.46 16.79
C TYR A 165 -5.87 19.66 16.39
N SER A 166 -4.94 18.99 17.02
CA SER A 166 -3.53 18.97 16.65
C SER A 166 -3.18 17.72 15.84
N TRP A 167 -2.26 17.83 14.88
CA TRP A 167 -1.71 16.67 14.16
C TRP A 167 -1.19 15.57 15.08
N ARG A 168 -0.82 15.88 16.32
CA ARG A 168 -0.36 14.89 17.31
C ARG A 168 -1.40 13.84 17.63
N TRP A 169 -2.69 14.17 17.53
CA TRP A 169 -3.78 13.24 17.79
C TRP A 169 -3.87 12.09 16.79
N ILE A 170 -3.31 12.24 15.57
CA ILE A 170 -3.24 11.14 14.62
C ILE A 170 -2.45 9.95 15.15
N PHE A 171 -1.46 10.22 16.02
CA PHE A 171 -0.68 9.19 16.68
C PHE A 171 -1.35 8.70 17.96
N TYR A 172 -2.00 9.58 18.73
CA TYR A 172 -2.65 9.19 19.97
C TYR A 172 -3.86 8.28 19.76
N ILE A 173 -4.54 8.34 18.63
CA ILE A 173 -5.66 7.44 18.30
C ILE A 173 -5.25 5.96 18.29
N ASN A 174 -3.99 5.67 18.02
CA ASN A 174 -3.46 4.30 18.03
C ASN A 174 -3.33 3.72 19.45
N ILE A 175 -3.24 4.56 20.50
CA ILE A 175 -3.01 4.10 21.86
C ILE A 175 -4.17 3.26 22.39
N PRO A 176 -5.42 3.74 22.42
CA PRO A 176 -6.55 2.95 22.91
C PRO A 176 -6.76 1.69 22.06
N VAL A 177 -6.57 1.77 20.75
CA VAL A 177 -6.71 0.63 19.84
C VAL A 177 -5.62 -0.40 20.10
N GLY A 178 -4.36 0.05 20.29
CA GLY A 178 -3.22 -0.82 20.57
C GLY A 178 -3.36 -1.53 21.94
N ILE A 179 -3.80 -0.83 22.98
CA ILE A 179 -4.08 -1.43 24.29
C ILE A 179 -5.18 -2.49 24.17
N LEU A 180 -6.28 -2.16 23.47
CA LEU A 180 -7.38 -3.11 23.25
C LEU A 180 -6.89 -4.34 22.46
N ALA A 181 -6.16 -4.13 21.37
CA ALA A 181 -5.58 -5.22 20.58
C ALA A 181 -4.62 -6.10 21.42
N PHE A 182 -3.75 -5.49 22.24
CA PHE A 182 -2.86 -6.23 23.14
C PHE A 182 -3.64 -7.11 24.11
N LEU A 183 -4.65 -6.58 24.78
CA LEU A 183 -5.48 -7.32 25.73
C LEU A 183 -6.25 -8.47 25.05
N LEU A 184 -6.83 -8.22 23.89
CA LEU A 184 -7.56 -9.24 23.13
C LEU A 184 -6.61 -10.34 22.63
N VAL A 185 -5.48 -9.99 22.03
CA VAL A 185 -4.47 -10.96 21.55
C VAL A 185 -3.94 -11.80 22.70
N SER A 186 -3.61 -11.17 23.85
CA SER A 186 -3.08 -11.89 25.02
C SER A 186 -4.04 -12.96 25.54
N ARG A 187 -5.35 -12.75 25.43
CA ARG A 187 -6.39 -13.66 25.94
C ARG A 187 -6.92 -14.66 24.90
N LEU A 188 -7.01 -14.26 23.64
CA LEU A 188 -7.74 -15.02 22.61
C LEU A 188 -6.85 -15.77 21.64
N VAL A 189 -5.59 -15.34 21.45
CA VAL A 189 -4.67 -15.98 20.51
C VAL A 189 -3.82 -17.00 21.23
N ASP A 190 -3.74 -18.22 20.69
CA ASP A 190 -2.87 -19.29 21.14
C ASP A 190 -1.91 -19.72 20.02
N ASP A 191 -0.70 -20.12 20.39
CA ASP A 191 0.26 -20.67 19.42
C ASP A 191 -0.06 -22.14 19.11
N PRO A 192 -0.06 -22.54 17.82
CA PRO A 192 -0.23 -23.93 17.44
C PRO A 192 0.97 -24.79 17.90
N PRO A 193 0.78 -26.11 18.11
CA PRO A 193 1.81 -27.00 18.70
C PRO A 193 3.12 -27.10 17.90
N TRP A 194 3.06 -26.84 16.60
CA TRP A 194 4.23 -26.88 15.71
C TRP A 194 5.05 -25.57 15.74
N ILE A 195 4.59 -24.55 16.43
CA ILE A 195 5.30 -23.29 16.63
C ILE A 195 5.64 -23.17 18.12
N LYS A 196 6.79 -23.71 18.49
CA LYS A 196 7.35 -23.53 19.83
C LYS A 196 8.49 -22.53 19.71
N GLY A 197 8.33 -21.36 20.35
CA GLY A 197 9.42 -20.40 20.45
C GLY A 197 10.60 -21.04 21.18
N ASP A 198 11.77 -21.06 20.57
CA ASP A 198 13.02 -21.49 21.21
C ASP A 198 13.97 -20.30 21.31
N ARG A 199 14.10 -19.78 22.55
CA ARG A 199 14.98 -18.63 22.84
C ARG A 199 16.46 -18.94 22.62
N LYS A 200 16.86 -20.21 22.49
CA LYS A 200 18.23 -20.57 22.09
C LYS A 200 18.59 -20.04 20.70
N ASN A 201 17.60 -19.85 19.85
CA ASN A 201 17.77 -19.29 18.52
C ASN A 201 17.81 -17.76 18.47
N LEU A 202 17.79 -17.08 19.63
CA LEU A 202 17.81 -15.61 19.69
C LEU A 202 19.04 -15.00 19.02
N PHE A 203 20.21 -15.65 19.17
CA PHE A 203 21.46 -15.19 18.57
C PHE A 203 21.74 -15.81 17.19
N ASN A 204 20.89 -16.72 16.71
CA ASN A 204 20.99 -17.34 15.39
C ASN A 204 20.27 -16.49 14.32
N VAL A 205 20.39 -15.16 14.41
CA VAL A 205 19.90 -14.23 13.38
C VAL A 205 20.90 -14.20 12.24
N ASP A 206 20.41 -14.23 11.04
CA ASP A 206 21.23 -13.93 9.86
C ASP A 206 21.49 -12.41 9.77
N TYR A 207 22.46 -11.94 10.58
CA TYR A 207 22.83 -10.52 10.60
C TYR A 207 23.33 -10.02 9.24
N ILE A 208 23.94 -10.88 8.44
CA ILE A 208 24.45 -10.53 7.11
C ILE A 208 23.29 -10.37 6.14
N GLY A 209 22.34 -11.32 6.13
CA GLY A 209 21.11 -11.20 5.34
C GLY A 209 20.31 -9.97 5.75
N LEU A 210 20.21 -9.69 7.06
CA LEU A 210 19.54 -8.48 7.56
C LEU A 210 20.22 -7.19 7.08
N ALA A 211 21.56 -7.13 7.09
CA ALA A 211 22.28 -5.98 6.59
C ALA A 211 22.05 -5.75 5.11
N PHE A 212 22.10 -6.80 4.27
CA PHE A 212 21.82 -6.70 2.84
C PHE A 212 20.36 -6.32 2.56
N LEU A 213 19.41 -6.88 3.30
CA LEU A 213 18.00 -6.51 3.23
C LEU A 213 17.80 -5.03 3.57
N THR A 214 18.44 -4.55 4.64
CA THR A 214 18.37 -3.15 5.07
C THR A 214 18.91 -2.22 3.99
N ILE A 215 20.09 -2.53 3.43
CA ILE A 215 20.71 -1.74 2.36
C ILE A 215 19.80 -1.73 1.12
N ALA A 216 19.26 -2.90 0.73
CA ALA A 216 18.38 -3.01 -0.42
C ALA A 216 17.08 -2.23 -0.22
N MET A 217 16.40 -2.40 0.91
CA MET A 217 15.10 -1.76 1.14
C MET A 217 15.22 -0.26 1.38
N ALA A 218 16.23 0.19 2.14
CA ALA A 218 16.50 1.62 2.28
C ALA A 218 16.85 2.25 0.92
N GLY A 219 17.70 1.59 0.13
CA GLY A 219 18.05 2.04 -1.22
C GLY A 219 16.82 2.17 -2.12
N LEU A 220 15.97 1.14 -2.16
CA LEU A 220 14.75 1.14 -2.97
C LEU A 220 13.78 2.25 -2.53
N GLN A 221 13.44 2.29 -1.25
CA GLN A 221 12.39 3.18 -0.74
C GLN A 221 12.81 4.65 -0.90
N ILE A 222 14.07 4.99 -0.54
CA ILE A 222 14.57 6.36 -0.68
C ILE A 222 14.67 6.77 -2.17
N ALA A 223 15.16 5.88 -3.04
CA ALA A 223 15.23 6.18 -4.47
C ALA A 223 13.84 6.40 -5.09
N LEU A 224 12.82 5.66 -4.65
CA LEU A 224 11.46 5.79 -5.15
C LEU A 224 10.73 7.02 -4.58
N ASP A 225 10.88 7.29 -3.27
CA ASP A 225 10.18 8.40 -2.61
C ASP A 225 10.78 9.77 -3.00
N LYS A 226 12.11 9.83 -3.20
CA LYS A 226 12.84 11.05 -3.49
C LYS A 226 13.23 11.21 -4.97
N GLY A 227 12.87 10.24 -5.80
CA GLY A 227 13.24 10.21 -7.21
C GLY A 227 12.75 11.43 -7.97
N GLU A 228 11.48 11.77 -7.82
CA GLU A 228 10.85 12.89 -8.54
C GLU A 228 11.36 14.26 -8.06
N GLU A 229 11.53 14.44 -6.74
CA GLU A 229 12.05 15.68 -6.15
C GLU A 229 13.50 15.98 -6.58
N ASN A 230 14.27 14.95 -6.95
CA ASN A 230 15.69 15.06 -7.29
C ASN A 230 15.99 14.71 -8.76
N ASP A 231 15.06 14.90 -9.68
CA ASP A 231 15.24 14.63 -11.12
C ASP A 231 15.77 13.22 -11.44
N TRP A 232 15.36 12.22 -10.67
CA TRP A 232 15.65 10.81 -10.86
C TRP A 232 17.17 10.55 -11.04
N PHE A 233 17.55 9.82 -12.08
CA PHE A 233 18.94 9.44 -12.35
C PHE A 233 19.85 10.60 -12.77
N SER A 234 19.37 11.83 -12.87
CA SER A 234 20.21 13.01 -13.03
C SER A 234 20.98 13.33 -11.75
N SER A 235 20.39 13.02 -10.59
CA SER A 235 20.99 13.24 -9.27
C SER A 235 21.95 12.12 -8.87
N ASN A 236 23.11 12.50 -8.34
CA ASN A 236 24.05 11.55 -7.73
C ASN A 236 23.46 10.89 -6.47
N PHE A 237 22.59 11.61 -5.73
CA PHE A 237 21.89 11.08 -4.57
C PHE A 237 21.04 9.87 -4.96
N ILE A 238 20.16 10.02 -5.94
CA ILE A 238 19.28 8.93 -6.41
C ILE A 238 20.09 7.78 -7.02
N ARG A 239 21.14 8.08 -7.82
CA ARG A 239 22.04 7.04 -8.36
C ARG A 239 22.68 6.20 -7.26
N THR A 240 23.11 6.83 -6.16
CA THR A 240 23.71 6.12 -5.03
C THR A 240 22.71 5.17 -4.37
N PHE A 241 21.48 5.63 -4.07
CA PHE A 241 20.46 4.78 -3.45
C PHE A 241 19.96 3.69 -4.42
N ALA A 242 19.83 3.98 -5.71
CA ALA A 242 19.50 2.98 -6.71
C ALA A 242 20.61 1.91 -6.81
N ALA A 243 21.88 2.31 -6.77
CA ALA A 243 23.00 1.37 -6.71
C ALA A 243 22.98 0.53 -5.42
N MET A 244 22.73 1.15 -4.27
CA MET A 244 22.55 0.43 -3.00
C MET A 244 21.44 -0.62 -3.08
N PHE A 245 20.30 -0.29 -3.71
CA PHE A 245 19.23 -1.25 -3.95
C PHE A 245 19.70 -2.43 -4.80
N VAL A 246 20.30 -2.16 -5.97
CA VAL A 246 20.73 -3.21 -6.90
C VAL A 246 21.79 -4.12 -6.27
N PHE A 247 22.84 -3.54 -5.70
CA PHE A 247 23.91 -4.31 -5.06
C PHE A 247 23.41 -5.04 -3.81
N GLY A 248 22.60 -4.37 -2.96
CA GLY A 248 22.00 -4.96 -1.78
C GLY A 248 21.09 -6.14 -2.13
N MET A 249 20.27 -6.02 -3.18
CA MET A 249 19.38 -7.08 -3.63
C MET A 249 20.14 -8.28 -4.21
N ILE A 250 21.16 -8.04 -5.04
CA ILE A 250 22.03 -9.10 -5.58
C ILE A 250 22.73 -9.84 -4.44
N ALA A 251 23.34 -9.09 -3.50
CA ALA A 251 24.02 -9.65 -2.34
C ALA A 251 23.07 -10.42 -1.43
N LEU A 252 21.85 -9.90 -1.18
CA LEU A 252 20.80 -10.56 -0.41
C LEU A 252 20.42 -11.89 -1.06
N ILE A 253 20.07 -11.91 -2.33
CA ILE A 253 19.68 -13.15 -3.04
C ILE A 253 20.81 -14.18 -2.99
N TRP A 254 22.05 -13.74 -3.28
CA TRP A 254 23.21 -14.61 -3.25
C TRP A 254 23.45 -15.21 -1.87
N TRP A 255 23.31 -14.42 -0.81
CA TRP A 255 23.48 -14.85 0.58
C TRP A 255 22.37 -15.77 1.06
N GLU A 256 21.10 -15.37 0.89
CA GLU A 256 19.92 -16.12 1.35
C GLU A 256 19.81 -17.52 0.71
N LEU A 257 20.29 -17.69 -0.51
CA LEU A 257 20.34 -19.01 -1.16
C LEU A 257 21.38 -19.93 -0.53
N ARG A 258 22.41 -19.39 0.15
CA ARG A 258 23.51 -20.14 0.80
C ARG A 258 23.38 -20.24 2.30
N ALA A 259 22.71 -19.31 2.94
CA ALA A 259 22.54 -19.27 4.38
C ALA A 259 21.83 -20.54 4.90
N LYS A 260 22.31 -21.05 6.06
CA LYS A 260 21.69 -22.19 6.72
C LYS A 260 20.33 -21.82 7.34
N ASN A 261 20.25 -20.63 7.94
CA ASN A 261 19.05 -20.09 8.58
C ASN A 261 18.71 -18.74 7.94
N PRO A 262 18.20 -18.71 6.69
CA PRO A 262 17.92 -17.48 5.98
C PRO A 262 16.77 -16.71 6.64
N ILE A 263 16.83 -15.36 6.62
CA ILE A 263 15.72 -14.50 7.06
C ILE A 263 14.55 -14.66 6.10
N MET A 264 14.86 -14.64 4.79
CA MET A 264 13.89 -14.84 3.72
C MET A 264 14.12 -16.19 3.07
N ASN A 265 13.28 -17.17 3.33
CA ASN A 265 13.43 -18.47 2.70
C ASN A 265 13.07 -18.42 1.20
N LEU A 266 14.03 -17.93 0.39
CA LEU A 266 13.87 -17.85 -1.07
C LEU A 266 13.71 -19.21 -1.74
N ARG A 267 14.00 -20.32 -1.03
CA ARG A 267 13.76 -21.67 -1.55
C ARG A 267 12.27 -21.96 -1.75
N LEU A 268 11.37 -21.22 -1.09
CA LEU A 268 9.92 -21.29 -1.32
C LEU A 268 9.53 -20.91 -2.76
N PHE A 269 10.33 -20.09 -3.45
CA PHE A 269 10.10 -19.77 -4.86
C PHE A 269 10.30 -20.96 -5.83
N LYS A 270 10.88 -22.08 -5.37
CA LYS A 270 10.87 -23.34 -6.11
C LYS A 270 9.45 -23.87 -6.36
N PHE A 271 8.52 -23.57 -5.47
CA PHE A 271 7.10 -23.88 -5.68
C PHE A 271 6.50 -22.86 -6.66
N LYS A 272 6.32 -23.30 -7.91
CA LYS A 272 5.84 -22.44 -9.02
C LYS A 272 4.59 -21.64 -8.65
N ASN A 273 3.62 -22.29 -7.99
CA ASN A 273 2.38 -21.63 -7.59
C ASN A 273 2.64 -20.46 -6.62
N PHE A 274 3.51 -20.66 -5.63
CA PHE A 274 3.89 -19.62 -4.68
C PHE A 274 4.62 -18.45 -5.35
N ALA A 275 5.57 -18.76 -6.24
CA ALA A 275 6.30 -17.73 -7.00
C ALA A 275 5.34 -16.85 -7.83
N ILE A 276 4.37 -17.48 -8.51
CA ILE A 276 3.34 -16.78 -9.29
C ILE A 276 2.46 -15.93 -8.36
N CYS A 277 2.04 -16.46 -7.20
CA CYS A 277 1.25 -15.71 -6.22
C CYS A 277 1.99 -14.47 -5.72
N CYS A 278 3.29 -14.57 -5.38
CA CYS A 278 4.11 -13.42 -4.97
C CYS A 278 4.22 -12.37 -6.08
N PHE A 279 4.44 -12.81 -7.33
CA PHE A 279 4.51 -11.91 -8.48
C PHE A 279 3.17 -11.20 -8.74
N LEU A 280 2.06 -11.93 -8.71
CA LEU A 280 0.74 -11.34 -8.84
C LEU A 280 0.43 -10.39 -7.69
N MET A 281 0.83 -10.74 -6.45
CA MET A 281 0.62 -9.88 -5.29
C MET A 281 1.43 -8.58 -5.36
N LEU A 282 2.65 -8.61 -5.92
CA LEU A 282 3.45 -7.42 -6.21
C LEU A 282 2.68 -6.47 -7.15
N LEU A 283 2.12 -7.01 -8.23
CA LEU A 283 1.37 -6.22 -9.20
C LEU A 283 0.05 -5.68 -8.61
N VAL A 284 -0.71 -6.52 -7.90
CA VAL A 284 -1.98 -6.12 -7.24
C VAL A 284 -1.73 -5.08 -6.16
N GLY A 285 -0.67 -5.26 -5.36
CA GLY A 285 -0.25 -4.27 -4.36
C GLY A 285 0.08 -2.92 -4.99
N GLY A 286 0.76 -2.95 -6.13
CA GLY A 286 1.04 -1.75 -6.92
C GLY A 286 -0.22 -1.02 -7.36
N ILE A 287 -1.14 -1.73 -8.01
CA ILE A 287 -2.41 -1.17 -8.51
C ILE A 287 -3.25 -0.58 -7.38
N LEU A 288 -3.37 -1.31 -6.27
CA LEU A 288 -4.12 -0.88 -5.09
C LEU A 288 -3.59 0.44 -4.54
N ASN A 289 -2.28 0.50 -4.32
CA ASN A 289 -1.65 1.67 -3.71
C ASN A 289 -1.62 2.87 -4.68
N ALA A 290 -1.29 2.66 -5.96
CA ALA A 290 -1.33 3.72 -6.97
C ALA A 290 -2.72 4.36 -7.07
N GLY A 291 -3.79 3.57 -7.15
CA GLY A 291 -5.16 4.09 -7.17
C GLY A 291 -5.57 4.83 -5.90
N THR A 292 -5.00 4.44 -4.74
CA THR A 292 -5.28 5.10 -3.46
C THR A 292 -4.57 6.45 -3.33
N VAL A 293 -3.46 6.66 -4.02
CA VAL A 293 -2.70 7.91 -4.02
C VAL A 293 -3.13 8.85 -5.15
N LEU A 294 -3.29 8.33 -6.36
CA LEU A 294 -3.61 9.16 -7.54
C LEU A 294 -4.93 9.91 -7.41
N GLN A 295 -5.98 9.27 -6.89
CA GLN A 295 -7.29 9.90 -6.83
C GLN A 295 -7.37 11.07 -5.84
N PRO A 296 -6.89 10.98 -4.58
CA PRO A 296 -6.81 12.14 -3.70
C PRO A 296 -5.94 13.26 -4.26
N GLN A 297 -4.80 12.94 -4.88
CA GLN A 297 -3.96 13.94 -5.52
C GLN A 297 -4.73 14.69 -6.62
N PHE A 298 -5.41 13.98 -7.51
CA PHE A 298 -6.26 14.58 -8.53
C PHE A 298 -7.33 15.50 -7.93
N THR A 299 -8.06 15.04 -6.92
CA THR A 299 -9.17 15.80 -6.33
C THR A 299 -8.70 17.02 -5.55
N GLN A 300 -7.59 16.93 -4.81
CA GLN A 300 -7.05 18.05 -4.04
C GLN A 300 -6.33 19.06 -4.93
N GLN A 301 -5.48 18.62 -5.85
CA GLN A 301 -4.65 19.52 -6.66
C GLN A 301 -5.42 20.17 -7.81
N LEU A 302 -6.35 19.45 -8.44
CA LEU A 302 -7.04 19.94 -9.64
C LEU A 302 -8.48 20.36 -9.40
N LEU A 303 -9.22 19.67 -8.50
CA LEU A 303 -10.60 20.04 -8.19
C LEU A 303 -10.70 20.99 -6.98
N GLY A 304 -9.58 21.24 -6.27
CA GLY A 304 -9.55 22.11 -5.11
C GLY A 304 -10.31 21.59 -3.90
N TYR A 305 -10.49 20.26 -3.80
CA TYR A 305 -11.12 19.66 -2.63
C TYR A 305 -10.20 19.79 -1.41
N ASP A 306 -10.78 20.09 -0.25
CA ASP A 306 -10.09 19.92 1.03
C ASP A 306 -9.85 18.43 1.33
N ALA A 307 -8.94 18.15 2.26
CA ALA A 307 -8.56 16.78 2.60
C ALA A 307 -9.75 15.93 3.05
N THR A 308 -10.69 16.53 3.79
CA THR A 308 -11.90 15.87 4.29
C THR A 308 -12.82 15.46 3.15
N THR A 309 -13.10 16.35 2.19
CA THR A 309 -13.96 16.06 1.03
C THR A 309 -13.31 15.03 0.08
N ALA A 310 -12.00 15.13 -0.14
CA ALA A 310 -11.26 14.13 -0.92
C ALA A 310 -11.31 12.75 -0.24
N GLY A 311 -11.18 12.71 1.09
CA GLY A 311 -11.33 11.49 1.89
C GLY A 311 -12.73 10.89 1.81
N LEU A 312 -13.78 11.71 1.87
CA LEU A 312 -15.17 11.24 1.73
C LEU A 312 -15.42 10.58 0.37
N ALA A 313 -14.82 11.09 -0.70
CA ALA A 313 -14.90 10.45 -2.02
C ALA A 313 -14.24 9.06 -2.02
N LEU A 314 -13.14 8.87 -1.29
CA LEU A 314 -12.49 7.55 -1.11
C LEU A 314 -13.32 6.59 -0.25
N THR A 315 -13.98 7.12 0.78
CA THR A 315 -14.80 6.32 1.71
C THR A 315 -15.96 5.63 1.00
N ALA A 316 -16.52 6.24 -0.06
CA ALA A 316 -17.54 5.60 -0.90
C ALA A 316 -17.05 4.26 -1.49
N GLY A 317 -15.79 4.20 -1.94
CA GLY A 317 -15.14 2.95 -2.36
C GLY A 317 -15.00 1.95 -1.21
N GLY A 318 -14.62 2.42 -0.01
CA GLY A 318 -14.52 1.59 1.19
C GLY A 318 -15.85 0.92 1.56
N CYS A 319 -16.96 1.65 1.47
CA CYS A 319 -18.30 1.11 1.77
C CYS A 319 -18.68 -0.07 0.87
N VAL A 320 -18.34 -0.03 -0.41
CA VAL A 320 -18.64 -1.14 -1.33
C VAL A 320 -17.87 -2.41 -0.95
N LEU A 321 -16.69 -2.28 -0.35
CA LEU A 321 -15.90 -3.43 0.09
C LEU A 321 -16.56 -4.20 1.24
N LEU A 322 -17.40 -3.55 2.06
CA LEU A 322 -18.18 -4.24 3.08
C LEU A 322 -19.06 -5.36 2.48
N VAL A 323 -19.47 -5.19 1.23
CA VAL A 323 -20.26 -6.18 0.49
C VAL A 323 -19.37 -7.07 -0.37
N CYS A 324 -18.42 -6.49 -1.10
CA CYS A 324 -17.60 -7.25 -2.05
C CYS A 324 -16.60 -8.19 -1.36
N ALA A 325 -16.03 -7.84 -0.20
CA ALA A 325 -15.03 -8.69 0.45
C ALA A 325 -15.62 -10.00 0.99
N PRO A 326 -16.76 -10.05 1.69
CA PRO A 326 -17.39 -11.30 2.07
C PRO A 326 -17.77 -12.18 0.86
N ILE A 327 -18.31 -11.58 -0.21
CA ILE A 327 -18.65 -12.29 -1.44
C ILE A 327 -17.39 -12.91 -2.06
N ALA A 328 -16.31 -12.14 -2.18
CA ALA A 328 -15.04 -12.60 -2.71
C ALA A 328 -14.44 -13.73 -1.85
N GLY A 329 -14.57 -13.64 -0.52
CA GLY A 329 -14.16 -14.70 0.41
C GLY A 329 -14.88 -16.01 0.14
N ILE A 330 -16.23 -15.98 0.10
CA ILE A 330 -17.06 -17.16 -0.19
C ILE A 330 -16.74 -17.73 -1.58
N LEU A 331 -16.55 -16.87 -2.57
CA LEU A 331 -16.20 -17.31 -3.93
C LEU A 331 -14.78 -17.92 -3.97
N SER A 332 -13.83 -17.39 -3.22
CA SER A 332 -12.46 -17.92 -3.13
C SER A 332 -12.41 -19.32 -2.51
N ASP A 333 -13.36 -19.65 -1.63
CA ASP A 333 -13.47 -21.00 -1.05
C ASP A 333 -14.13 -22.01 -2.00
N LYS A 334 -14.94 -21.52 -2.97
CA LYS A 334 -15.72 -22.37 -3.89
C LYS A 334 -15.15 -22.45 -5.29
N LEU A 335 -14.52 -21.40 -5.79
CA LEU A 335 -14.02 -21.29 -7.16
C LEU A 335 -12.50 -21.41 -7.21
N PRO A 336 -11.96 -21.93 -8.33
CA PRO A 336 -10.50 -21.94 -8.53
C PRO A 336 -9.95 -20.51 -8.53
N ALA A 337 -8.87 -20.27 -7.78
CA ALA A 337 -8.21 -18.97 -7.70
C ALA A 337 -7.90 -18.36 -9.09
N ARG A 338 -7.48 -19.21 -10.03
CA ARG A 338 -7.23 -18.85 -11.43
C ARG A 338 -8.41 -18.12 -12.10
N THR A 339 -9.62 -18.64 -11.95
CA THR A 339 -10.82 -18.06 -12.58
C THR A 339 -11.18 -16.74 -11.91
N LEU A 340 -11.15 -16.72 -10.57
CA LEU A 340 -11.52 -15.53 -9.80
C LEU A 340 -10.58 -14.37 -10.06
N VAL A 341 -9.27 -14.65 -10.10
CA VAL A 341 -8.23 -13.67 -10.39
C VAL A 341 -8.31 -13.15 -11.83
N ALA A 342 -8.55 -14.04 -12.80
CA ALA A 342 -8.71 -13.65 -14.19
C ALA A 342 -9.91 -12.71 -14.39
N CYS A 343 -11.08 -13.06 -13.84
CA CYS A 343 -12.27 -12.20 -13.89
C CYS A 343 -12.01 -10.83 -13.23
N ALA A 344 -11.33 -10.81 -12.08
CA ALA A 344 -10.99 -9.58 -11.40
C ALA A 344 -10.07 -8.67 -12.23
N PHE A 345 -9.09 -9.23 -12.95
CA PHE A 345 -8.22 -8.42 -13.81
C PHE A 345 -8.93 -7.85 -15.03
N VAL A 346 -9.88 -8.58 -15.63
CA VAL A 346 -10.74 -8.02 -16.69
C VAL A 346 -11.54 -6.85 -16.13
N PHE A 347 -12.12 -7.02 -14.94
CA PHE A 347 -12.90 -5.94 -14.33
C PHE A 347 -12.02 -4.72 -13.99
N PHE A 348 -10.79 -4.92 -13.49
CA PHE A 348 -9.83 -3.84 -13.28
C PHE A 348 -9.53 -3.09 -14.58
N ALA A 349 -9.24 -3.81 -15.67
CA ALA A 349 -8.92 -3.21 -16.95
C ALA A 349 -10.09 -2.33 -17.45
N CYS A 350 -11.32 -2.84 -17.37
CA CYS A 350 -12.52 -2.08 -17.72
C CYS A 350 -12.73 -0.87 -16.80
N ALA A 351 -12.52 -1.03 -15.49
CA ALA A 351 -12.70 0.04 -14.50
C ALA A 351 -11.70 1.18 -14.74
N TYR A 352 -10.41 0.87 -14.87
CA TYR A 352 -9.39 1.89 -15.13
C TYR A 352 -9.53 2.54 -16.50
N TRP A 353 -9.94 1.78 -17.51
CA TRP A 353 -10.27 2.34 -18.82
C TRP A 353 -11.45 3.33 -18.72
N TYR A 354 -12.50 2.95 -18.01
CA TYR A 354 -13.66 3.81 -17.78
C TYR A 354 -13.26 5.09 -17.04
N VAL A 355 -12.43 4.98 -15.99
CA VAL A 355 -11.90 6.15 -15.27
C VAL A 355 -11.13 7.07 -16.21
N SER A 356 -10.24 6.53 -17.05
CA SER A 356 -9.41 7.31 -17.98
C SER A 356 -10.21 8.14 -18.97
N THR A 357 -11.43 7.73 -19.30
CA THR A 357 -12.31 8.41 -20.26
C THR A 357 -13.31 9.37 -19.61
N HIS A 358 -13.49 9.30 -18.28
CA HIS A 358 -14.51 10.09 -17.57
C HIS A 358 -13.95 11.07 -16.54
N ILE A 359 -12.63 11.09 -16.37
CA ILE A 359 -11.95 12.04 -15.49
C ILE A 359 -11.88 13.41 -16.17
N THR A 360 -12.43 14.47 -15.54
CA THR A 360 -12.50 15.83 -16.07
C THR A 360 -12.46 16.84 -14.92
N LEU A 361 -12.09 18.11 -15.19
CA LEU A 361 -12.12 19.19 -14.18
C LEU A 361 -13.54 19.49 -13.67
N GLY A 362 -14.56 19.29 -14.50
CA GLY A 362 -15.96 19.53 -14.14
C GLY A 362 -16.68 18.31 -13.52
N ILE A 363 -15.95 17.29 -13.07
CA ILE A 363 -16.57 16.09 -12.51
C ILE A 363 -17.28 16.41 -11.19
N SER A 364 -18.54 15.99 -11.06
CA SER A 364 -19.28 16.14 -9.82
C SER A 364 -18.75 15.19 -8.74
N PHE A 365 -18.93 15.54 -7.45
CA PHE A 365 -18.54 14.72 -6.31
C PHE A 365 -19.09 13.29 -6.40
N GLY A 366 -20.38 13.13 -6.70
CA GLY A 366 -21.01 11.81 -6.82
C GLY A 366 -20.40 10.95 -7.92
N ARG A 367 -20.08 11.56 -9.08
CA ARG A 367 -19.45 10.84 -10.19
C ARG A 367 -17.99 10.48 -9.87
N ASN A 368 -17.24 11.36 -9.21
CA ASN A 368 -15.89 11.07 -8.74
C ASN A 368 -15.89 9.92 -7.71
N SER A 369 -16.81 9.93 -6.75
CA SER A 369 -17.00 8.83 -5.80
C SER A 369 -17.36 7.51 -6.49
N PHE A 370 -18.19 7.55 -7.52
CA PHE A 370 -18.52 6.36 -8.33
C PHE A 370 -17.30 5.82 -9.08
N LEU A 371 -16.43 6.69 -9.61
CA LEU A 371 -15.16 6.25 -10.22
C LEU A 371 -14.30 5.49 -9.20
N ARG A 372 -14.29 5.90 -7.92
CA ARG A 372 -13.59 5.17 -6.87
C ARG A 372 -14.21 3.82 -6.58
N VAL A 373 -15.53 3.75 -6.51
CA VAL A 373 -16.26 2.50 -6.29
C VAL A 373 -15.86 1.43 -7.31
N ILE A 374 -15.89 1.76 -8.60
CA ILE A 374 -15.54 0.79 -9.65
C ILE A 374 -14.06 0.39 -9.64
N GLN A 375 -13.15 1.28 -9.21
CA GLN A 375 -11.73 0.95 -9.08
C GLN A 375 -11.45 -0.07 -7.97
N VAL A 376 -12.12 0.04 -6.83
CA VAL A 376 -11.84 -0.81 -5.66
C VAL A 376 -12.62 -2.11 -5.65
N MET A 377 -13.74 -2.17 -6.34
CA MET A 377 -14.63 -3.33 -6.38
C MET A 377 -13.95 -4.66 -6.74
N PRO A 378 -13.02 -4.74 -7.70
CA PRO A 378 -12.35 -5.99 -8.06
C PRO A 378 -11.22 -6.40 -7.10
N ILE A 379 -10.77 -5.49 -6.20
CA ILE A 379 -9.63 -5.73 -5.29
C ILE A 379 -9.80 -6.99 -4.44
N PRO A 380 -10.90 -7.20 -3.70
CA PRO A 380 -11.05 -8.37 -2.85
C PRO A 380 -10.98 -9.69 -3.62
N PHE A 381 -11.49 -9.72 -4.85
CA PHE A 381 -11.55 -10.93 -5.66
C PHE A 381 -10.17 -11.43 -6.09
N CYS A 382 -9.22 -10.55 -6.41
CA CYS A 382 -7.85 -10.98 -6.64
C CYS A 382 -7.06 -11.13 -5.34
N PHE A 383 -7.16 -10.17 -4.42
CA PHE A 383 -6.35 -10.17 -3.20
C PHE A 383 -6.57 -11.42 -2.36
N ILE A 384 -7.83 -11.78 -2.07
CA ILE A 384 -8.19 -12.95 -1.27
C ILE A 384 -7.82 -14.23 -1.98
N ALA A 385 -8.12 -14.33 -3.29
CA ALA A 385 -7.84 -15.54 -4.06
C ALA A 385 -6.33 -15.80 -4.19
N ILE A 386 -5.51 -14.78 -4.44
CA ILE A 386 -4.05 -14.91 -4.53
C ILE A 386 -3.47 -15.25 -3.15
N THR A 387 -3.92 -14.56 -2.08
CA THR A 387 -3.46 -14.84 -0.72
C THR A 387 -3.78 -16.29 -0.33
N ASN A 388 -5.00 -16.75 -0.56
CA ASN A 388 -5.41 -18.12 -0.25
C ASN A 388 -4.60 -19.14 -1.07
N ALA A 389 -4.41 -18.89 -2.37
CA ALA A 389 -3.63 -19.74 -3.25
C ALA A 389 -2.14 -19.84 -2.87
N ALA A 390 -1.58 -18.81 -2.25
CA ALA A 390 -0.18 -18.79 -1.83
C ALA A 390 0.15 -19.84 -0.76
N TYR A 391 -0.82 -20.27 0.04
CA TYR A 391 -0.63 -21.30 1.06
C TYR A 391 -0.84 -22.74 0.54
N VAL A 392 -1.34 -22.92 -0.71
CA VAL A 392 -1.63 -24.23 -1.25
C VAL A 392 -0.34 -24.98 -1.60
N GLY A 393 -0.21 -26.21 -1.10
CA GLY A 393 0.94 -27.10 -1.35
C GLY A 393 2.19 -26.78 -0.53
N LEU A 394 2.09 -25.89 0.44
CA LEU A 394 3.19 -25.53 1.34
C LEU A 394 2.97 -26.11 2.76
N PRO A 395 4.05 -26.46 3.48
CA PRO A 395 3.94 -26.96 4.85
C PRO A 395 3.39 -25.87 5.79
N ARG A 396 2.62 -26.28 6.80
CA ARG A 396 1.97 -25.36 7.74
C ARG A 396 2.99 -24.55 8.56
N GLU A 397 4.15 -25.15 8.84
CA GLU A 397 5.27 -24.52 9.55
C GLU A 397 5.80 -23.28 8.81
N ALA A 398 5.68 -23.25 7.48
CA ALA A 398 6.10 -22.14 6.64
C ALA A 398 5.09 -20.98 6.57
N SER A 399 3.91 -21.07 7.22
CA SER A 399 2.84 -20.05 7.11
C SER A 399 3.32 -18.62 7.38
N ASN A 400 4.24 -18.43 8.32
CA ASN A 400 4.81 -17.12 8.65
C ASN A 400 5.71 -16.58 7.54
N GLN A 401 6.52 -17.47 6.93
CA GLN A 401 7.40 -17.10 5.82
C GLN A 401 6.58 -16.80 4.56
N VAL A 402 5.52 -17.58 4.32
CA VAL A 402 4.59 -17.38 3.20
C VAL A 402 3.91 -16.00 3.33
N SER A 403 3.32 -15.69 4.49
CA SER A 403 2.67 -14.39 4.70
C SER A 403 3.67 -13.23 4.63
N GLY A 404 4.87 -13.41 5.22
CA GLY A 404 5.94 -12.41 5.16
C GLY A 404 6.33 -12.07 3.73
N LEU A 405 6.62 -13.08 2.90
CA LEU A 405 7.03 -12.89 1.49
C LEU A 405 5.90 -12.32 0.61
N VAL A 406 4.66 -12.74 0.84
CA VAL A 406 3.49 -12.22 0.11
C VAL A 406 3.26 -10.75 0.43
N ASN A 407 3.33 -10.36 1.71
CA ASN A 407 3.18 -8.96 2.12
C ASN A 407 4.38 -8.11 1.69
N PHE A 408 5.59 -8.67 1.75
CA PHE A 408 6.80 -8.02 1.23
C PHE A 408 6.67 -7.71 -0.26
N ALA A 409 6.26 -8.69 -1.08
CA ALA A 409 6.01 -8.50 -2.50
C ALA A 409 4.94 -7.42 -2.75
N ARG A 410 3.83 -7.45 -1.99
CA ARG A 410 2.77 -6.44 -2.08
C ARG A 410 3.28 -5.03 -1.79
N ASN A 411 4.06 -4.85 -0.72
CA ASN A 411 4.56 -3.53 -0.32
C ASN A 411 5.58 -2.98 -1.32
N ILE A 412 6.52 -3.82 -1.80
CA ILE A 412 7.45 -3.42 -2.87
C ILE A 412 6.70 -2.99 -4.11
N GLY A 413 5.71 -3.79 -4.54
CA GLY A 413 4.86 -3.44 -5.68
C GLY A 413 4.13 -2.11 -5.49
N GLY A 414 3.64 -1.87 -4.27
CA GLY A 414 3.02 -0.61 -3.86
C GLY A 414 3.95 0.58 -4.06
N SER A 415 5.14 0.52 -3.47
CA SER A 415 6.15 1.59 -3.58
C SER A 415 6.56 1.86 -5.03
N ILE A 416 6.85 0.81 -5.78
CA ILE A 416 7.25 0.95 -7.20
C ILE A 416 6.15 1.62 -8.02
N LEU A 417 4.90 1.16 -7.90
CA LEU A 417 3.85 1.65 -8.78
C LEU A 417 3.32 3.02 -8.37
N ILE A 418 3.36 3.38 -7.08
CA ILE A 418 3.09 4.75 -6.64
C ILE A 418 4.08 5.71 -7.30
N SER A 419 5.37 5.43 -7.15
CA SER A 419 6.44 6.27 -7.68
C SER A 419 6.39 6.37 -9.22
N LEU A 420 6.26 5.24 -9.92
CA LEU A 420 6.12 5.24 -11.38
C LEU A 420 4.87 6.00 -11.84
N SER A 421 3.75 5.87 -11.14
CA SER A 421 2.52 6.54 -11.51
C SER A 421 2.63 8.05 -11.30
N GLY A 422 3.24 8.51 -10.19
CA GLY A 422 3.53 9.92 -9.95
C GLY A 422 4.40 10.51 -11.06
N ALA A 423 5.57 9.92 -11.30
CA ALA A 423 6.47 10.35 -12.37
C ALA A 423 5.81 10.36 -13.76
N GLN A 424 4.94 9.38 -14.04
CA GLN A 424 4.20 9.36 -15.32
C GLN A 424 3.13 10.46 -15.38
N VAL A 425 2.46 10.81 -14.27
CA VAL A 425 1.53 11.96 -14.25
C VAL A 425 2.29 13.23 -14.62
N THR A 426 3.42 13.51 -13.98
CA THR A 426 4.25 14.69 -14.27
C THR A 426 4.74 14.71 -15.72
N ASN A 427 5.35 13.61 -16.19
CA ASN A 427 5.87 13.52 -17.56
C ASN A 427 4.77 13.67 -18.61
N ARG A 428 3.59 13.07 -18.41
CA ARG A 428 2.46 13.19 -19.34
C ARG A 428 1.82 14.56 -19.28
N THR A 429 1.77 15.19 -18.11
CA THR A 429 1.32 16.58 -18.00
C THR A 429 2.20 17.51 -18.80
N LEU A 430 3.53 17.44 -18.66
CA LEU A 430 4.47 18.24 -19.45
C LEU A 430 4.35 17.97 -20.96
N PHE A 431 4.15 16.71 -21.34
CA PHE A 431 3.93 16.35 -22.74
C PHE A 431 2.66 17.00 -23.32
N HIS A 432 1.55 16.95 -22.58
CA HIS A 432 0.30 17.57 -23.03
C HIS A 432 0.38 19.09 -22.97
N GLU A 433 1.04 19.65 -21.95
CA GLU A 433 1.30 21.09 -21.84
C GLU A 433 2.04 21.62 -23.08
N ALA A 434 3.16 20.98 -23.43
CA ALA A 434 3.94 21.36 -24.61
C ALA A 434 3.14 21.28 -25.92
N ARG A 435 2.23 20.31 -26.03
CA ARG A 435 1.34 20.20 -27.20
C ARG A 435 0.27 21.28 -27.22
N LEU A 436 -0.34 21.57 -26.08
CA LEU A 436 -1.40 22.58 -25.97
C LEU A 436 -0.85 23.99 -26.14
N GLN A 437 0.38 24.26 -25.68
CA GLN A 437 1.05 25.56 -25.88
C GLN A 437 1.19 25.95 -27.36
N ASN A 438 1.31 24.98 -28.27
CA ASN A 438 1.35 25.25 -29.71
C ASN A 438 0.08 25.93 -30.23
N TYR A 439 -1.04 25.81 -29.52
CA TYR A 439 -2.30 26.48 -29.87
C TYR A 439 -2.44 27.86 -29.21
N MET A 440 -1.56 28.24 -28.27
CA MET A 440 -1.53 29.56 -27.62
C MET A 440 -0.68 30.55 -28.40
N ASN A 441 -1.00 30.76 -29.64
CA ASN A 441 -0.33 31.75 -30.49
C ASN A 441 -1.36 32.72 -31.13
N TYR A 442 -0.89 33.90 -31.46
CA TYR A 442 -1.75 34.93 -32.03
C TYR A 442 -2.25 34.65 -33.47
N ALA A 443 -1.74 33.58 -34.11
CA ALA A 443 -2.29 33.08 -35.37
C ALA A 443 -3.54 32.19 -35.16
N ASN A 444 -3.86 31.84 -33.92
CA ASN A 444 -5.06 31.10 -33.56
C ASN A 444 -6.17 32.06 -33.14
N ASP A 445 -7.17 32.25 -34.04
CA ASP A 445 -8.30 33.15 -33.81
C ASP A 445 -9.08 32.84 -32.52
N GLN A 446 -9.21 31.56 -32.16
CA GLN A 446 -9.90 31.16 -30.92
C GLN A 446 -9.14 31.62 -29.67
N PHE A 447 -7.82 31.50 -29.68
CA PHE A 447 -6.97 31.98 -28.57
C PHE A 447 -7.06 33.51 -28.44
N VAL A 448 -7.02 34.23 -29.57
CA VAL A 448 -7.14 35.70 -29.59
C VAL A 448 -8.51 36.16 -29.06
N GLN A 449 -9.59 35.52 -29.52
CA GLN A 449 -10.95 35.85 -29.06
C GLN A 449 -11.15 35.56 -27.59
N GLN A 450 -10.69 34.39 -27.09
CA GLN A 450 -10.74 34.05 -25.67
C GLN A 450 -9.92 35.04 -24.81
N THR A 451 -8.71 35.35 -25.26
CA THR A 451 -7.84 36.32 -24.55
C THR A 451 -8.51 37.69 -24.46
N GLN A 452 -9.14 38.15 -25.53
CA GLN A 452 -9.87 39.43 -25.55
C GLN A 452 -11.11 39.39 -24.63
N GLN A 453 -11.89 38.31 -24.63
CA GLN A 453 -13.06 38.18 -23.75
C GLN A 453 -12.67 38.21 -22.29
N VAL A 454 -11.69 37.38 -21.90
CA VAL A 454 -11.19 37.31 -20.51
C VAL A 454 -10.51 38.62 -20.10
N SER A 455 -9.75 39.28 -21.03
CA SER A 455 -9.11 40.57 -20.78
C SER A 455 -10.14 41.68 -20.54
N ARG A 456 -11.24 41.73 -21.31
CA ARG A 456 -12.33 42.68 -21.06
C ARG A 456 -12.94 42.48 -19.67
N PHE A 457 -13.20 41.24 -19.28
CA PHE A 457 -13.78 40.93 -17.96
C PHE A 457 -12.86 41.30 -16.81
N LEU A 458 -11.57 40.95 -16.89
CA LEU A 458 -10.57 41.24 -15.87
C LEU A 458 -10.09 42.68 -15.88
N GLY A 459 -10.12 43.34 -17.05
CA GLY A 459 -9.71 44.74 -17.24
C GLY A 459 -10.70 45.79 -16.71
N LEU A 460 -11.94 45.38 -16.38
CA LEU A 460 -12.96 46.30 -15.85
C LEU A 460 -12.52 46.99 -14.54
N ASN A 461 -11.67 46.34 -13.76
CA ASN A 461 -11.21 46.86 -12.45
C ASN A 461 -9.73 47.26 -12.43
N ALA A 462 -8.91 46.89 -13.42
CA ALA A 462 -7.44 46.96 -13.36
C ALA A 462 -6.78 47.68 -14.55
N GLY A 463 -7.56 48.15 -15.54
CA GLY A 463 -7.04 48.75 -16.77
C GLY A 463 -6.68 47.72 -17.87
N GLN A 464 -6.69 48.17 -19.14
CA GLN A 464 -6.58 47.26 -20.32
C GLN A 464 -5.28 46.47 -20.38
N ALA A 465 -4.13 47.05 -20.06
CA ALA A 465 -2.84 46.36 -20.13
C ALA A 465 -2.73 45.26 -19.07
N GLN A 466 -3.12 45.55 -17.82
CA GLN A 466 -3.15 44.56 -16.72
C GLN A 466 -4.18 43.47 -17.00
N GLY A 467 -5.33 43.82 -17.56
CA GLY A 467 -6.36 42.85 -18.00
C GLY A 467 -5.83 41.86 -19.02
N GLN A 468 -4.97 42.27 -19.94
CA GLN A 468 -4.39 41.38 -20.95
C GLN A 468 -3.38 40.38 -20.37
N TYR A 469 -2.49 40.85 -19.48
CA TYR A 469 -1.56 39.94 -18.76
C TYR A 469 -2.32 38.96 -17.87
N ALA A 470 -3.32 39.42 -17.14
CA ALA A 470 -4.14 38.58 -16.28
C ALA A 470 -4.94 37.53 -17.10
N ALA A 471 -5.43 37.91 -18.28
CA ALA A 471 -6.12 36.98 -19.21
C ALA A 471 -5.17 35.88 -19.71
N GLN A 472 -3.97 36.25 -20.15
CA GLN A 472 -2.96 35.26 -20.58
C GLN A 472 -2.59 34.32 -19.45
N ALA A 473 -2.33 34.81 -18.24
CA ALA A 473 -2.03 34.00 -17.07
C ALA A 473 -3.19 33.04 -16.74
N SER A 474 -4.44 33.53 -16.79
CA SER A 474 -5.63 32.68 -16.53
C SER A 474 -5.79 31.59 -17.58
N ILE A 475 -5.60 31.89 -18.86
CA ILE A 475 -5.70 30.90 -19.94
C ILE A 475 -4.56 29.87 -19.82
N TYR A 476 -3.33 30.32 -19.48
CA TYR A 476 -2.21 29.42 -19.24
C TYR A 476 -2.46 28.49 -18.05
N GLN A 477 -3.02 29.00 -16.96
CA GLN A 477 -3.42 28.17 -15.81
C GLN A 477 -4.48 27.13 -16.19
N GLN A 478 -5.49 27.51 -16.98
CA GLN A 478 -6.51 26.58 -17.49
C GLN A 478 -5.88 25.50 -18.37
N LEU A 479 -4.93 25.87 -19.24
CA LEU A 479 -4.20 24.93 -20.08
C LEU A 479 -3.45 23.92 -19.23
N ASN A 480 -2.71 24.39 -18.21
CA ASN A 480 -1.96 23.50 -17.30
C ASN A 480 -2.88 22.54 -16.54
N GLN A 481 -4.04 23.02 -16.08
CA GLN A 481 -5.03 22.14 -15.46
C GLN A 481 -5.57 21.09 -16.41
N GLN A 482 -5.86 21.45 -17.68
CA GLN A 482 -6.29 20.50 -18.71
C GLN A 482 -5.18 19.50 -19.07
N ALA A 483 -3.95 19.97 -19.20
CA ALA A 483 -2.79 19.10 -19.44
C ALA A 483 -2.61 18.08 -18.31
N ALA A 484 -2.78 18.52 -17.06
CA ALA A 484 -2.71 17.63 -15.90
C ALA A 484 -3.82 16.57 -15.91
N VAL A 485 -5.08 16.94 -16.20
CA VAL A 485 -6.18 15.97 -16.36
C VAL A 485 -5.85 14.92 -17.41
N MET A 486 -5.31 15.35 -18.56
CA MET A 486 -4.89 14.44 -19.63
C MET A 486 -3.74 13.53 -19.16
N GLY A 487 -2.81 14.06 -18.36
CA GLY A 487 -1.73 13.28 -17.71
C GLY A 487 -2.28 12.18 -16.80
N TYR A 488 -3.22 12.51 -15.92
CA TYR A 488 -3.92 11.51 -15.08
C TYR A 488 -4.68 10.47 -15.92
N ALA A 489 -5.39 10.91 -16.96
CA ALA A 489 -6.13 10.02 -17.86
C ALA A 489 -5.19 9.01 -18.54
N ASP A 490 -4.01 9.45 -19.00
CA ASP A 490 -3.01 8.56 -19.61
C ASP A 490 -2.46 7.54 -18.61
N VAL A 491 -2.21 7.94 -17.36
CA VAL A 491 -1.76 7.01 -16.31
C VAL A 491 -2.84 5.98 -15.99
N TYR A 492 -4.10 6.36 -15.87
CA TYR A 492 -5.20 5.41 -15.69
C TYR A 492 -5.33 4.46 -16.90
N ARG A 493 -5.08 4.94 -18.12
CA ARG A 493 -5.05 4.10 -19.33
C ARG A 493 -3.89 3.12 -19.33
N MET A 494 -2.71 3.55 -18.84
CA MET A 494 -1.55 2.68 -18.63
C MET A 494 -1.86 1.56 -17.62
N LEU A 495 -2.50 1.90 -16.48
CA LEU A 495 -2.95 0.93 -15.49
C LEU A 495 -3.98 -0.05 -16.06
N ALA A 496 -4.88 0.41 -16.94
CA ALA A 496 -5.84 -0.45 -17.62
C ALA A 496 -5.14 -1.49 -18.51
N TRP A 497 -4.17 -1.07 -19.32
CA TRP A 497 -3.38 -1.99 -20.16
C TRP A 497 -2.54 -2.96 -19.35
N MET A 498 -1.93 -2.48 -18.25
CA MET A 498 -1.17 -3.34 -17.35
C MET A 498 -2.06 -4.43 -16.75
N THR A 499 -3.24 -4.07 -16.25
CA THR A 499 -4.19 -5.04 -15.68
C THR A 499 -4.77 -5.99 -16.74
N ALA A 500 -4.98 -5.53 -17.98
CA ALA A 500 -5.35 -6.39 -19.09
C ALA A 500 -4.25 -7.43 -19.41
N GLY A 501 -2.98 -7.04 -19.35
CA GLY A 501 -1.85 -7.98 -19.49
C GLY A 501 -1.80 -9.02 -18.36
N MET A 502 -2.15 -8.61 -17.13
CA MET A 502 -2.17 -9.51 -15.97
C MET A 502 -3.24 -10.61 -16.07
N PHE A 503 -4.27 -10.42 -16.88
CA PHE A 503 -5.25 -11.46 -17.17
C PHE A 503 -4.58 -12.76 -17.62
N PHE A 504 -3.60 -12.69 -18.51
CA PHE A 504 -2.88 -13.87 -19.00
C PHE A 504 -2.04 -14.53 -17.90
N LEU A 505 -1.48 -13.74 -16.96
CA LEU A 505 -0.70 -14.27 -15.84
C LEU A 505 -1.56 -15.07 -14.85
N ALA A 506 -2.84 -14.73 -14.71
CA ALA A 506 -3.76 -15.51 -13.88
C ALA A 506 -3.86 -16.98 -14.33
N PHE A 507 -3.63 -17.26 -15.62
CA PHE A 507 -3.66 -18.62 -16.14
C PHE A 507 -2.43 -19.46 -15.76
N LEU A 508 -1.38 -18.85 -15.24
CA LEU A 508 -0.22 -19.56 -14.71
C LEU A 508 -0.49 -20.19 -13.33
N LEU A 509 -1.52 -19.70 -12.61
CA LEU A 509 -1.91 -20.28 -11.32
C LEU A 509 -2.33 -21.73 -11.48
N SER A 510 -1.83 -22.58 -10.59
CA SER A 510 -2.12 -24.01 -10.59
C SER A 510 -3.61 -24.27 -10.35
N LYS A 511 -4.18 -25.24 -11.07
CA LYS A 511 -5.48 -25.80 -10.68
C LYS A 511 -5.26 -26.56 -9.37
N PRO A 512 -6.09 -26.35 -8.32
CA PRO A 512 -6.02 -27.21 -7.16
C PRO A 512 -6.34 -28.63 -7.60
N LYS A 513 -5.35 -29.52 -7.58
CA LYS A 513 -5.60 -30.96 -7.67
C LYS A 513 -6.19 -31.36 -6.32
N GLY A 514 -7.44 -31.77 -6.32
CA GLY A 514 -8.08 -32.27 -5.12
C GLY A 514 -7.24 -33.42 -4.53
N GLY A 515 -6.69 -33.21 -3.32
CA GLY A 515 -6.06 -34.27 -2.55
C GLY A 515 -4.54 -34.38 -2.59
N GLU A 516 -3.79 -33.47 -3.18
CA GLU A 516 -2.32 -33.53 -3.09
C GLU A 516 -1.84 -33.21 -1.66
N LYS A 517 -1.34 -34.25 -0.97
CA LYS A 517 -0.54 -34.11 0.25
C LYS A 517 0.75 -33.34 -0.08
N ALA A 518 1.19 -32.46 0.80
CA ALA A 518 2.48 -31.81 0.68
C ALA A 518 3.59 -32.87 0.48
N PRO A 519 4.56 -32.65 -0.42
CA PRO A 519 5.69 -33.57 -0.55
C PRO A 519 6.47 -33.61 0.76
N GLU A 520 6.57 -34.81 1.35
CA GLU A 520 7.46 -35.09 2.47
C GLU A 520 8.90 -34.88 1.97
N GLY A 521 9.61 -33.88 2.47
CA GLY A 521 11.04 -33.71 2.19
C GLY A 521 11.53 -32.31 1.74
N ALA A 522 10.73 -31.27 1.82
CA ALA A 522 11.13 -29.94 1.34
C ALA A 522 11.75 -29.01 2.41
N VAL A 523 12.08 -29.53 3.59
CA VAL A 523 12.69 -28.75 4.68
C VAL A 523 13.88 -29.55 5.21
N HIS A 524 15.01 -29.41 4.57
CA HIS A 524 16.36 -29.66 5.12
C HIS A 524 17.33 -28.66 4.50
#